data_9a153830f77523a7c403ae8e8e8437df
#
_entry.id   9a153830f77523a7c403ae8e8e8437df
#
_cell.length_a   1.000
_cell.length_b   1.000
_cell.length_c   1.000
_cell.angle_alpha   90.00
_cell.angle_beta   90.00
_cell.angle_gamma   90.00
#
_symmetry.space_group_name_H-M   'P 1'
#
loop_
_entity.id
_entity.type
_entity.pdbx_description
1 polymer ?
#
loop_
_entity_poly.entity_id
_entity_poly.type
_entity_poly.pdbx_seq_one_letter_code
_entity_poly.pdbx_strand_id
1 'polypeptide(L)'
;PERLRSQLALLPMLAAEQLVHAAKDISMGGITGTAVMFAEACGHQLVLDLDAVERPEGIHDEAWLTCFPSFGYLLAVNPSRTDGLAQLASHDSTLICCRIGHFALGNCSVVVNHSGDTHRFWDGTDALTGFGCVR
;
A
#
# COMPACT_ATOMS: atom_id res chain seq x y z
N PRO A 1 -23.99 -6.25 -2.14
CA PRO A 1 -24.07 -4.77 -2.21
C PRO A 1 -23.78 -4.10 -0.88
N GLU A 2 -24.34 -4.57 0.26
CA GLU A 2 -24.15 -3.96 1.59
C GLU A 2 -22.70 -4.07 2.08
N ARG A 3 -22.09 -5.25 1.95
CA ARG A 3 -20.69 -5.47 2.31
C ARG A 3 -19.73 -4.54 1.56
N LEU A 4 -19.91 -4.39 0.26
CA LEU A 4 -19.09 -3.48 -0.53
C LEU A 4 -19.25 -2.03 -0.07
N ARG A 5 -20.48 -1.61 0.26
CA ARG A 5 -20.72 -0.26 0.80
C ARG A 5 -20.03 -0.03 2.13
N SER A 6 -20.08 -1.02 3.05
CA SER A 6 -19.41 -0.91 4.35
C SER A 6 -17.89 -0.82 4.18
N GLN A 7 -17.31 -1.61 3.29
CA GLN A 7 -15.87 -1.56 2.99
C GLN A 7 -15.44 -0.24 2.34
N LEU A 8 -16.24 0.30 1.41
CA LEU A 8 -15.98 1.60 0.81
C LEU A 8 -16.13 2.77 1.80
N ALA A 9 -17.00 2.63 2.81
CA ALA A 9 -17.17 3.63 3.87
C ALA A 9 -15.98 3.66 4.84
N LEU A 10 -15.13 2.63 4.84
CA LEU A 10 -13.97 2.56 5.73
C LEU A 10 -12.98 3.71 5.48
N LEU A 11 -12.67 4.02 4.22
CA LEU A 11 -11.67 5.05 3.90
C LEU A 11 -12.07 6.46 4.40
N PRO A 12 -13.29 6.95 4.14
CA PRO A 12 -13.74 8.22 4.70
C PRO A 12 -13.71 8.25 6.23
N MET A 13 -14.03 7.13 6.88
CA MET A 13 -13.96 7.01 8.33
C MET A 13 -12.52 7.09 8.83
N LEU A 14 -11.58 6.35 8.22
CA LEU A 14 -10.15 6.39 8.57
C LEU A 14 -9.57 7.80 8.40
N ALA A 15 -10.00 8.53 7.38
CA ALA A 15 -9.60 9.91 7.15
C ALA A 15 -10.18 10.86 8.19
N ALA A 16 -11.47 10.72 8.54
CA ALA A 16 -12.13 11.55 9.55
C ALA A 16 -11.51 11.36 10.95
N GLU A 17 -11.13 10.13 11.29
CA GLU A 17 -10.44 9.79 12.55
C GLU A 17 -8.93 10.11 12.50
N GLN A 18 -8.44 10.67 11.42
CA GLN A 18 -7.01 11.00 11.22
C GLN A 18 -6.07 9.79 11.43
N LEU A 19 -6.54 8.60 11.10
CA LEU A 19 -5.78 7.36 11.20
C LEU A 19 -4.86 7.15 10.00
N VAL A 20 -5.20 7.73 8.85
CA VAL A 20 -4.40 7.66 7.63
C VAL A 20 -4.02 9.06 7.14
N HIS A 21 -2.79 9.20 6.64
CA HIS A 21 -2.29 10.45 6.04
C HIS A 21 -2.52 10.47 4.53
N ALA A 22 -2.44 9.31 3.90
CA ALA A 22 -2.69 9.14 2.47
C ALA A 22 -3.18 7.71 2.20
N ALA A 23 -3.92 7.55 1.13
CA ALA A 23 -4.42 6.28 0.65
C ALA A 23 -4.34 6.20 -0.88
N LYS A 24 -4.01 5.03 -1.40
CA LYS A 24 -4.03 4.76 -2.84
C LYS A 24 -4.71 3.41 -3.09
N ASP A 25 -5.70 3.39 -3.96
CA ASP A 25 -6.32 2.16 -4.43
C ASP A 25 -5.31 1.28 -5.17
N ILE A 26 -5.34 -0.03 -4.92
CA ILE A 26 -4.53 -0.98 -5.68
C ILE A 26 -5.13 -1.09 -7.07
N SER A 27 -4.38 -0.63 -8.07
CA SER A 27 -4.83 -0.52 -9.45
C SER A 27 -3.93 -1.30 -10.40
N MET A 28 -3.88 -0.92 -11.66
CA MET A 28 -3.09 -1.57 -12.70
C MET A 28 -1.60 -1.70 -12.28
N GLY A 29 -1.03 -2.89 -12.44
CA GLY A 29 0.29 -3.24 -11.91
C GLY A 29 0.25 -3.80 -10.48
N GLY A 30 -0.94 -3.97 -9.89
CA GLY A 30 -1.13 -4.59 -8.58
C GLY A 30 -0.51 -3.78 -7.44
N ILE A 31 -0.10 -4.48 -6.38
CA ILE A 31 0.51 -3.87 -5.20
C ILE A 31 1.82 -3.14 -5.56
N THR A 32 2.67 -3.76 -6.37
CA THR A 32 3.98 -3.19 -6.73
C THR A 32 3.87 -1.97 -7.63
N GLY A 33 3.03 -2.00 -8.66
CA GLY A 33 2.77 -0.83 -9.51
C GLY A 33 2.10 0.31 -8.76
N THR A 34 1.15 -0.02 -7.87
CA THR A 34 0.52 0.97 -6.99
C THR A 34 1.52 1.59 -6.02
N ALA A 35 2.48 0.82 -5.52
CA ALA A 35 3.54 1.33 -4.64
C ALA A 35 4.39 2.39 -5.35
N VAL A 36 4.73 2.20 -6.63
CA VAL A 36 5.44 3.22 -7.43
C VAL A 36 4.63 4.50 -7.54
N MET A 37 3.36 4.39 -7.93
CA MET A 37 2.46 5.55 -8.01
C MET A 37 2.28 6.25 -6.66
N PHE A 38 2.25 5.49 -5.57
CA PHE A 38 2.08 6.02 -4.22
C PHE A 38 3.34 6.73 -3.72
N ALA A 39 4.53 6.17 -3.97
CA ALA A 39 5.81 6.81 -3.69
C ALA A 39 5.95 8.14 -4.45
N GLU A 40 5.58 8.15 -5.73
CA GLU A 40 5.57 9.36 -6.56
C GLU A 40 4.61 10.42 -6.01
N ALA A 41 3.37 10.05 -5.71
CA ALA A 41 2.36 10.98 -5.18
C ALA A 41 2.74 11.56 -3.81
N CYS A 42 3.42 10.78 -2.96
CA CYS A 42 3.88 11.21 -1.64
C CYS A 42 5.23 11.96 -1.68
N GLY A 43 5.97 11.89 -2.78
CA GLY A 43 7.29 12.52 -2.90
C GLY A 43 8.37 11.90 -2.00
N HIS A 44 8.22 10.63 -1.63
CA HIS A 44 9.09 9.92 -0.69
C HIS A 44 9.50 8.55 -1.22
N GLN A 45 10.62 8.04 -0.73
CA GLN A 45 10.98 6.66 -0.96
C GLN A 45 9.99 5.74 -0.23
N LEU A 46 9.56 4.67 -0.89
CA LEU A 46 8.78 3.60 -0.27
C LEU A 46 9.62 2.33 -0.16
N VAL A 47 9.72 1.79 1.02
CA VAL A 47 10.37 0.50 1.30
C VAL A 47 9.27 -0.52 1.56
N LEU A 48 9.15 -1.54 0.70
CA LEU A 48 8.21 -2.65 0.82
C LEU A 48 8.89 -3.88 1.37
N ASP A 49 8.22 -4.56 2.27
CA ASP A 49 8.55 -5.91 2.73
C ASP A 49 7.57 -6.88 2.08
N LEU A 50 8.02 -7.55 1.02
CA LEU A 50 7.17 -8.46 0.26
C LEU A 50 6.83 -9.73 1.05
N ASP A 51 7.67 -10.11 2.01
CA ASP A 51 7.43 -11.27 2.87
C ASP A 51 6.29 -11.00 3.87
N ALA A 52 5.99 -9.72 4.13
CA ALA A 52 4.87 -9.30 4.99
C ALA A 52 3.53 -9.15 4.23
N VAL A 53 3.52 -9.32 2.91
CA VAL A 53 2.29 -9.26 2.11
C VAL A 53 1.52 -10.57 2.24
N GLU A 54 0.38 -10.54 2.92
CA GLU A 54 -0.49 -11.71 2.99
C GLU A 54 -1.10 -12.01 1.61
N ARG A 55 -1.12 -13.28 1.25
CA ARG A 55 -1.68 -13.76 -0.01
C ARG A 55 -2.53 -15.02 0.18
N PRO A 56 -3.49 -15.27 -0.72
CA PRO A 56 -4.25 -16.50 -0.69
C PRO A 56 -3.35 -17.72 -0.90
N GLU A 57 -3.72 -18.84 -0.23
CA GLU A 57 -3.01 -20.09 -0.37
C GLU A 57 -2.99 -20.58 -1.84
N GLY A 58 -1.86 -21.09 -2.28
CA GLY A 58 -1.68 -21.64 -3.64
C GLY A 58 -1.47 -20.58 -4.75
N ILE A 59 -1.42 -19.30 -4.41
CA ILE A 59 -1.10 -18.23 -5.38
C ILE A 59 0.39 -17.88 -5.29
N HIS A 60 1.07 -17.82 -6.43
CA HIS A 60 2.46 -17.37 -6.51
C HIS A 60 2.58 -15.87 -6.20
N ASP A 61 3.69 -15.48 -5.55
CA ASP A 61 3.95 -14.10 -5.14
C ASP A 61 3.85 -13.12 -6.31
N GLU A 62 4.51 -13.40 -7.42
CA GLU A 62 4.49 -12.54 -8.61
C GLU A 62 3.07 -12.30 -9.12
N ALA A 63 2.26 -13.37 -9.22
CA ALA A 63 0.89 -13.26 -9.66
C ALA A 63 0.02 -12.44 -8.71
N TRP A 64 0.25 -12.57 -7.39
CA TRP A 64 -0.49 -11.80 -6.39
C TRP A 64 -0.07 -10.33 -6.35
N LEU A 65 1.24 -10.06 -6.36
CA LEU A 65 1.79 -8.72 -6.28
C LEU A 65 1.45 -7.84 -7.48
N THR A 66 1.21 -8.46 -8.65
CA THR A 66 0.85 -7.77 -9.90
C THR A 66 -0.63 -7.91 -10.27
N CYS A 67 -1.44 -8.56 -9.44
CA CYS A 67 -2.85 -8.86 -9.72
C CYS A 67 -3.70 -7.61 -9.91
N PHE A 68 -4.45 -7.57 -11.03
CA PHE A 68 -5.48 -6.59 -11.30
C PHE A 68 -6.60 -7.21 -12.17
N PRO A 69 -7.88 -6.94 -11.92
CA PRO A 69 -8.40 -6.10 -10.85
C PRO A 69 -8.28 -6.76 -9.48
N SER A 70 -7.92 -5.95 -8.48
CA SER A 70 -7.93 -6.34 -7.07
C SER A 70 -8.77 -5.33 -6.28
N PHE A 71 -9.17 -5.70 -5.07
CA PHE A 71 -9.91 -4.82 -4.19
C PHE A 71 -9.10 -4.58 -2.91
N GLY A 72 -8.44 -3.45 -2.84
CA GLY A 72 -7.60 -3.11 -1.71
C GLY A 72 -7.01 -1.71 -1.82
N TYR A 73 -6.28 -1.33 -0.77
CA TYR A 73 -5.66 -0.01 -0.67
C TYR A 73 -4.29 -0.12 -0.02
N LEU A 74 -3.36 0.71 -0.48
CA LEU A 74 -2.16 1.07 0.25
C LEU A 74 -2.46 2.29 1.11
N LEU A 75 -2.14 2.22 2.40
CA LEU A 75 -2.41 3.27 3.38
C LEU A 75 -1.10 3.75 4.00
N ALA A 76 -0.88 5.07 4.03
CA ALA A 76 0.18 5.67 4.82
C ALA A 76 -0.38 6.06 6.19
N VAL A 77 0.17 5.46 7.23
CA VAL A 77 -0.32 5.56 8.61
C VAL A 77 0.80 6.04 9.52
N ASN A 78 0.47 6.89 10.48
CA ASN A 78 1.43 7.23 11.53
C ASN A 78 1.74 5.95 12.36
N PRO A 79 3.00 5.62 12.63
CA PRO A 79 3.36 4.45 13.43
C PRO A 79 2.65 4.35 14.79
N SER A 80 2.33 5.48 15.41
CA SER A 80 1.58 5.52 16.68
C SER A 80 0.10 5.18 16.56
N ARG A 81 -0.44 5.04 15.35
CA ARG A 81 -1.85 4.76 15.05
C ARG A 81 -2.10 3.38 14.44
N THR A 82 -1.06 2.58 14.25
CA THR A 82 -1.16 1.25 13.62
C THR A 82 -2.08 0.30 14.38
N ASP A 83 -2.06 0.34 15.72
CA ASP A 83 -2.91 -0.53 16.54
C ASP A 83 -4.41 -0.19 16.37
N GLY A 84 -4.74 1.10 16.27
CA GLY A 84 -6.11 1.54 16.01
C GLY A 84 -6.62 1.08 14.64
N LEU A 85 -5.75 1.11 13.62
CA LEU A 85 -6.09 0.62 12.29
C LEU A 85 -6.31 -0.91 12.29
N ALA A 86 -5.45 -1.66 12.97
CA ALA A 86 -5.59 -3.11 13.11
C ALA A 86 -6.88 -3.49 13.85
N GLN A 87 -7.25 -2.75 14.89
CA GLN A 87 -8.52 -2.93 15.60
C GLN A 87 -9.73 -2.69 14.68
N LEU A 88 -9.71 -1.61 13.88
CA LEU A 88 -10.81 -1.33 12.94
C LEU A 88 -10.94 -2.42 11.88
N ALA A 89 -9.83 -2.90 11.34
CA ALA A 89 -9.84 -4.01 10.39
C ALA A 89 -10.37 -5.32 11.02
N SER A 90 -10.13 -5.54 12.31
CA SER A 90 -10.61 -6.74 13.01
C SER A 90 -12.14 -6.81 13.17
N HIS A 91 -12.86 -5.71 13.04
CA HIS A 91 -14.32 -5.68 13.08
C HIS A 91 -14.99 -6.30 11.83
N ASP A 92 -14.25 -6.40 10.73
CA ASP A 92 -14.70 -7.11 9.53
C ASP A 92 -13.71 -8.23 9.21
N SER A 93 -14.05 -9.46 9.56
CA SER A 93 -13.23 -10.66 9.34
C SER A 93 -12.91 -10.94 7.87
N THR A 94 -13.45 -10.13 6.97
CA THR A 94 -13.21 -10.24 5.53
C THR A 94 -12.16 -9.25 5.02
N LEU A 95 -11.67 -8.38 5.92
CA LEU A 95 -10.58 -7.46 5.64
C LEU A 95 -9.28 -8.03 6.21
N ILE A 96 -8.26 -7.98 5.39
CA ILE A 96 -6.88 -8.24 5.79
C ILE A 96 -6.18 -6.90 5.85
N CYS A 97 -5.55 -6.59 6.97
CA CYS A 97 -4.76 -5.39 7.15
C CYS A 97 -3.40 -5.78 7.71
N CYS A 98 -2.36 -5.61 6.93
CA CYS A 98 -0.99 -5.92 7.33
C CYS A 98 -0.06 -4.74 7.06
N ARG A 99 0.98 -4.62 7.89
CA ARG A 99 2.04 -3.66 7.64
C ARG A 99 3.04 -4.26 6.66
N ILE A 100 3.08 -3.72 5.46
CA ILE A 100 3.92 -4.21 4.37
C ILE A 100 5.11 -3.29 4.05
N GLY A 101 5.38 -2.28 4.86
CA GLY A 101 6.52 -1.39 4.60
C GLY A 101 6.46 -0.07 5.36
N HIS A 102 7.23 0.88 4.87
CA HIS A 102 7.30 2.24 5.43
C HIS A 102 7.79 3.24 4.38
N PHE A 103 7.44 4.51 4.59
CA PHE A 103 8.05 5.61 3.85
C PHE A 103 9.35 6.06 4.51
N ALA A 104 10.35 6.39 3.68
CA ALA A 104 11.63 6.95 4.09
C ALA A 104 11.88 8.29 3.37
N LEU A 105 12.76 9.11 3.94
CA LEU A 105 13.24 10.30 3.25
C LEU A 105 14.03 9.87 2.00
N GLY A 106 13.79 10.52 0.89
CA GLY A 106 14.46 10.23 -0.39
C GLY A 106 13.67 10.70 -1.58
N ASN A 107 14.12 10.28 -2.75
CA ASN A 107 13.38 10.45 -4.00
C ASN A 107 12.19 9.47 -4.06
N CYS A 108 11.35 9.58 -5.05
CA CYS A 108 10.16 8.74 -5.26
C CYS A 108 10.51 7.28 -5.64
N SER A 109 11.61 6.74 -5.13
CA SER A 109 12.05 5.37 -5.41
C SER A 109 11.27 4.34 -4.61
N VAL A 110 11.21 3.12 -5.13
CA VAL A 110 10.66 1.96 -4.43
C VAL A 110 11.76 0.91 -4.25
N VAL A 111 11.97 0.53 -3.01
CA VAL A 111 12.87 -0.54 -2.60
C VAL A 111 12.05 -1.70 -2.08
N VAL A 112 12.40 -2.90 -2.43
CA VAL A 112 11.71 -4.11 -1.99
C VAL A 112 12.67 -5.00 -1.20
N ASN A 113 12.20 -5.51 -0.07
CA ASN A 113 12.85 -6.55 0.70
C ASN A 113 12.10 -7.85 0.45
N HIS A 114 12.84 -8.92 0.12
CA HIS A 114 12.28 -10.25 -0.11
C HIS A 114 13.31 -11.31 0.23
N SER A 115 12.93 -12.29 1.05
CA SER A 115 13.77 -13.43 1.44
C SER A 115 15.16 -13.04 1.98
N GLY A 116 15.23 -11.89 2.69
CA GLY A 116 16.47 -11.34 3.25
C GLY A 116 17.28 -10.47 2.30
N ASP A 117 16.92 -10.40 1.05
CA ASP A 117 17.57 -9.54 0.05
C ASP A 117 16.82 -8.22 -0.12
N THR A 118 17.57 -7.17 -0.50
CA THR A 118 17.04 -5.83 -0.76
C THR A 118 17.33 -5.45 -2.20
N HIS A 119 16.28 -5.09 -2.94
CA HIS A 119 16.37 -4.71 -4.35
C HIS A 119 15.72 -3.36 -4.60
N ARG A 120 16.33 -2.56 -5.48
CA ARG A 120 15.68 -1.35 -5.99
C ARG A 120 14.73 -1.75 -7.12
N PHE A 121 13.43 -1.65 -6.84
CA PHE A 121 12.38 -1.96 -7.81
C PHE A 121 12.11 -0.78 -8.76
N TRP A 122 12.17 0.45 -8.25
CA TRP A 122 11.99 1.68 -9.02
C TRP A 122 12.97 2.74 -8.51
N ASP A 123 13.66 3.43 -9.41
CA ASP A 123 14.71 4.39 -9.02
C ASP A 123 14.19 5.81 -8.73
N GLY A 124 12.97 6.13 -9.18
CA GLY A 124 12.35 7.42 -8.98
C GLY A 124 12.93 8.54 -9.83
N THR A 125 13.74 8.23 -10.85
CA THR A 125 14.31 9.24 -11.76
C THR A 125 13.30 9.71 -12.78
N ASP A 126 12.43 8.80 -13.22
CA ASP A 126 11.36 9.09 -14.16
C ASP A 126 10.02 9.09 -13.44
N ALA A 127 9.14 10.00 -13.83
CA ALA A 127 7.78 10.01 -13.34
C ALA A 127 6.95 8.95 -14.07
N LEU A 128 6.26 8.08 -13.33
CA LEU A 128 5.34 7.11 -13.91
C LEU A 128 4.02 7.76 -14.32
N THR A 129 3.47 8.58 -13.44
CA THR A 129 2.17 9.24 -13.64
C THR A 129 2.30 10.74 -13.87
N GLY A 130 3.38 11.35 -13.41
CA GLY A 130 3.59 12.79 -13.39
C GLY A 130 2.81 13.52 -12.30
N PHE A 131 2.12 12.78 -11.42
CA PHE A 131 1.40 13.37 -10.29
C PHE A 131 2.25 13.30 -9.01
N GLY A 132 2.55 14.43 -8.42
CA GLY A 132 3.12 14.54 -7.08
C GLY A 132 4.60 14.90 -6.99
N CYS A 133 5.45 14.52 -7.92
CA CYS A 133 6.85 14.96 -7.93
C CYS A 133 6.98 16.35 -8.54
N VAL A 134 6.86 17.40 -7.73
CA VAL A 134 7.30 18.75 -8.12
C VAL A 134 8.81 18.77 -7.93
N ARG A 135 9.58 18.85 -9.02
CA ARG A 135 11.02 19.07 -9.00
C ARG A 135 11.33 20.49 -8.60
#